data_d0c40cc50fc86e1f6d1a46653e17f886
#
_entry.id   d0c40cc50fc86e1f6d1a46653e17f886
#
_cell.length_a   1.000
_cell.length_b   1.000
_cell.length_c   1.000
_cell.angle_alpha   90.00
_cell.angle_beta   90.00
_cell.angle_gamma   90.00
#
_symmetry.space_group_name_H-M   'P 1'
#
loop_
_entity.id
_entity.type
_entity.pdbx_description
1 polymer ?
#
loop_
_entity_poly.entity_id
_entity_poly.type
_entity_poly.pdbx_seq_one_letter_code
_entity_poly.pdbx_strand_id
1 'polypeptide(L)'
;MLLWINGPFGGGKTQTAHELRRRLPGSVVCDPEHAGFGLNRMLPPGLRGDFQDFPAWRRGVVEALDLVLTRHDGVVIAPMTVTDSGYFAETVGRLCELGHDVRHFTLMAERATVLRRLRERGPVHRLRHPLGGNGGLRRESWAVQRLDHCLERLAGPEFAEHLWTDRTTVPRTADRIAVLAGLTLTPDHDGPLRTRLRQAGVGLRHIRFD
;
A
#
# COMPACT_ATOMS: atom_id res chain seq x y z
N MET A 1 -7.18 -13.98 -8.63
CA MET A 1 -6.30 -12.86 -9.11
C MET A 1 -5.86 -12.00 -7.94
N LEU A 2 -4.58 -11.62 -7.90
CA LEU A 2 -4.00 -10.65 -6.96
C LEU A 2 -3.67 -9.34 -7.67
N LEU A 3 -4.12 -8.20 -7.13
CA LEU A 3 -3.62 -6.87 -7.48
C LEU A 3 -2.62 -6.43 -6.40
N TRP A 4 -1.33 -6.50 -6.71
CA TRP A 4 -0.28 -5.96 -5.84
C TRP A 4 -0.02 -4.50 -6.20
N ILE A 5 -0.30 -3.59 -5.25
CA ILE A 5 -0.14 -2.15 -5.47
C ILE A 5 1.07 -1.67 -4.69
N ASN A 6 2.19 -1.46 -5.40
CA ASN A 6 3.43 -0.93 -4.87
C ASN A 6 3.47 0.61 -4.96
N GLY A 7 4.48 1.22 -4.38
CA GLY A 7 4.71 2.67 -4.45
C GLY A 7 5.28 3.24 -3.15
N PRO A 8 5.75 4.50 -3.13
CA PRO A 8 6.33 5.12 -1.95
C PRO A 8 5.29 5.38 -0.85
N PHE A 9 5.77 5.65 0.36
CA PHE A 9 4.93 6.23 1.41
C PHE A 9 4.34 7.54 0.90
N GLY A 10 3.03 7.75 1.09
CA GLY A 10 2.35 8.91 0.48
C GLY A 10 1.94 8.72 -0.99
N GLY A 11 2.34 7.63 -1.65
CA GLY A 11 2.00 7.33 -3.05
C GLY A 11 0.52 7.07 -3.34
N GLY A 12 -0.31 6.84 -2.31
CA GLY A 12 -1.76 6.64 -2.48
C GLY A 12 -2.21 5.19 -2.54
N LYS A 13 -1.32 4.21 -2.33
CA LYS A 13 -1.60 2.76 -2.39
C LYS A 13 -2.86 2.34 -1.65
N THR A 14 -2.91 2.60 -0.34
CA THR A 14 -4.03 2.21 0.52
C THR A 14 -5.34 2.86 0.06
N GLN A 15 -5.31 4.13 -0.33
CA GLN A 15 -6.49 4.82 -0.86
C GLN A 15 -7.00 4.17 -2.15
N THR A 16 -6.08 3.85 -3.06
CA THR A 16 -6.38 3.18 -4.33
C THR A 16 -6.90 1.76 -4.09
N ALA A 17 -6.30 1.00 -3.16
CA ALA A 17 -6.77 -0.33 -2.80
C ALA A 17 -8.21 -0.32 -2.27
N HIS A 18 -8.54 0.62 -1.39
CA HIS A 18 -9.90 0.76 -0.87
C HIS A 18 -10.90 1.30 -1.89
N GLU A 19 -10.45 2.12 -2.84
CA GLU A 19 -11.29 2.56 -3.96
C GLU A 19 -11.61 1.40 -4.90
N LEU A 20 -10.62 0.58 -5.25
CA LEU A 20 -10.83 -0.65 -6.02
C LEU A 20 -11.78 -1.59 -5.29
N ARG A 21 -11.53 -1.88 -4.01
CA ARG A 21 -12.42 -2.73 -3.20
C ARG A 21 -13.87 -2.24 -3.21
N ARG A 22 -14.08 -0.95 -3.10
CA ARG A 22 -15.43 -0.36 -3.11
C ARG A 22 -16.18 -0.61 -4.41
N ARG A 23 -15.45 -0.62 -5.52
CA ARG A 23 -16.00 -0.69 -6.88
C ARG A 23 -15.85 -2.04 -7.55
N LEU A 24 -15.23 -3.01 -6.87
CA LEU A 24 -15.14 -4.42 -7.28
C LEU A 24 -15.92 -5.27 -6.29
N PRO A 25 -17.18 -5.60 -6.56
CA PRO A 25 -17.96 -6.49 -5.69
C PRO A 25 -17.23 -7.83 -5.45
N GLY A 26 -17.25 -8.29 -4.22
CA GLY A 26 -16.56 -9.52 -3.82
C GLY A 26 -15.05 -9.41 -3.64
N SER A 27 -14.42 -8.25 -3.91
CA SER A 27 -12.98 -8.08 -3.66
C SER A 27 -12.65 -7.84 -2.19
N VAL A 28 -11.42 -8.19 -1.80
CA VAL A 28 -10.89 -8.01 -0.44
C VAL A 28 -9.56 -7.26 -0.45
N VAL A 29 -9.28 -6.49 0.60
CA VAL A 29 -7.96 -5.90 0.82
C VAL A 29 -7.22 -6.70 1.87
N CYS A 30 -6.09 -7.28 1.48
CA CYS A 30 -5.15 -7.98 2.34
C CYS A 30 -3.88 -7.13 2.45
N ASP A 31 -3.74 -6.36 3.53
CA ASP A 31 -2.61 -5.43 3.72
C ASP A 31 -1.44 -6.15 4.43
N PRO A 32 -0.31 -6.42 3.73
CA PRO A 32 0.83 -7.12 4.31
C PRO A 32 1.52 -6.39 5.46
N GLU A 33 1.35 -5.06 5.54
CA GLU A 33 1.93 -4.29 6.63
C GLU A 33 1.31 -4.66 7.99
N HIS A 34 0.07 -5.17 8.05
CA HIS A 34 -0.54 -5.64 9.30
C HIS A 34 0.24 -6.79 9.93
N ALA A 35 0.73 -7.74 9.11
CA ALA A 35 1.60 -8.82 9.60
C ALA A 35 2.93 -8.26 10.13
N GLY A 36 3.52 -7.28 9.44
CA GLY A 36 4.76 -6.63 9.85
C GLY A 36 4.66 -5.92 11.19
N PHE A 37 3.56 -5.19 11.44
CA PHE A 37 3.34 -4.55 12.73
C PHE A 37 3.07 -5.57 13.84
N GLY A 38 2.36 -6.65 13.53
CA GLY A 38 2.17 -7.75 14.47
C GLY A 38 3.51 -8.34 14.92
N LEU A 39 4.40 -8.64 13.97
CA LEU A 39 5.76 -9.13 14.27
C LEU A 39 6.56 -8.13 15.10
N ASN A 40 6.60 -6.86 14.72
CA ASN A 40 7.33 -5.85 15.48
C ASN A 40 6.79 -5.70 16.92
N ARG A 41 5.49 -5.83 17.15
CA ARG A 41 4.92 -5.81 18.52
C ARG A 41 5.33 -7.00 19.37
N MET A 42 5.57 -8.16 18.78
CA MET A 42 6.07 -9.35 19.49
C MET A 42 7.51 -9.20 19.93
N LEU A 43 8.29 -8.32 19.28
CA LEU A 43 9.71 -8.16 19.55
C LEU A 43 9.97 -7.10 20.63
N PRO A 44 11.00 -7.32 21.49
CA PRO A 44 11.53 -6.27 22.34
C PRO A 44 11.93 -5.02 21.53
N PRO A 45 11.81 -3.80 22.08
CA PRO A 45 12.08 -2.57 21.33
C PRO A 45 13.44 -2.51 20.64
N GLY A 46 14.49 -3.06 21.27
CA GLY A 46 15.86 -3.08 20.71
C GLY A 46 16.05 -4.02 19.52
N LEU A 47 15.10 -4.92 19.24
CA LEU A 47 15.12 -5.85 18.12
C LEU A 47 14.13 -5.45 17.00
N ARG A 48 13.38 -4.37 17.19
CA ARG A 48 12.46 -3.85 16.18
C ARG A 48 13.21 -3.15 15.06
N GLY A 49 12.82 -3.44 13.82
CA GLY A 49 13.42 -2.84 12.62
C GLY A 49 12.42 -2.76 11.48
N ASP A 50 12.94 -2.73 10.26
CA ASP A 50 12.08 -2.92 9.11
C ASP A 50 11.62 -4.38 9.08
N PHE A 51 10.34 -4.60 9.24
CA PHE A 51 9.77 -5.95 9.28
C PHE A 51 10.00 -6.73 7.98
N GLN A 52 10.27 -6.05 6.87
CA GLN A 52 10.62 -6.70 5.60
C GLN A 52 11.96 -7.45 5.68
N ASP A 53 12.87 -7.04 6.58
CA ASP A 53 14.14 -7.72 6.80
C ASP A 53 13.95 -9.11 7.45
N PHE A 54 12.78 -9.35 8.08
CA PHE A 54 12.48 -10.66 8.69
C PHE A 54 11.99 -11.66 7.64
N PRO A 55 12.73 -12.78 7.41
CA PRO A 55 12.24 -13.85 6.51
C PRO A 55 10.86 -14.40 6.93
N ALA A 56 10.55 -14.38 8.24
CA ALA A 56 9.27 -14.81 8.76
C ALA A 56 8.12 -13.95 8.23
N TRP A 57 8.32 -12.62 8.07
CA TRP A 57 7.33 -11.75 7.46
C TRP A 57 7.10 -12.10 5.99
N ARG A 58 8.18 -12.23 5.20
CA ARG A 58 8.07 -12.51 3.76
C ARG A 58 7.36 -13.85 3.51
N ARG A 59 7.75 -14.90 4.24
CA ARG A 59 7.09 -16.21 4.15
C ARG A 59 5.63 -16.15 4.60
N GLY A 60 5.36 -15.54 5.74
CA GLY A 60 3.99 -15.44 6.28
C GLY A 60 3.06 -14.64 5.39
N VAL A 61 3.55 -13.61 4.69
CA VAL A 61 2.77 -12.86 3.68
C VAL A 61 2.43 -13.77 2.49
N VAL A 62 3.39 -14.55 1.99
CA VAL A 62 3.14 -15.50 0.90
C VAL A 62 2.12 -16.54 1.32
N GLU A 63 2.29 -17.20 2.47
CA GLU A 63 1.38 -18.23 2.99
C GLU A 63 -0.06 -17.69 3.18
N ALA A 64 -0.18 -16.48 3.75
CA ALA A 64 -1.49 -15.86 3.95
C ALA A 64 -2.17 -15.49 2.63
N LEU A 65 -1.43 -14.93 1.67
CA LEU A 65 -1.99 -14.56 0.37
C LEU A 65 -2.30 -15.79 -0.48
N ASP A 66 -1.46 -16.84 -0.46
CA ASP A 66 -1.72 -18.10 -1.13
C ASP A 66 -3.02 -18.74 -0.61
N LEU A 67 -3.20 -18.78 0.71
CA LEU A 67 -4.43 -19.28 1.34
C LEU A 67 -5.67 -18.50 0.85
N VAL A 68 -5.59 -17.16 0.82
CA VAL A 68 -6.71 -16.32 0.38
C VAL A 68 -6.97 -16.52 -1.11
N LEU A 69 -5.92 -16.49 -1.95
CA LEU A 69 -6.04 -16.67 -3.41
C LEU A 69 -6.59 -18.02 -3.81
N THR A 70 -6.34 -19.05 -2.99
CA THR A 70 -6.86 -20.42 -3.23
C THR A 70 -8.33 -20.57 -2.80
N ARG A 71 -8.79 -19.82 -1.78
CA ARG A 71 -10.11 -20.03 -1.18
C ARG A 71 -11.12 -18.90 -1.41
N HIS A 72 -10.68 -17.79 -1.99
CA HIS A 72 -11.51 -16.62 -2.23
C HIS A 72 -11.68 -16.39 -3.73
N ASP A 73 -12.91 -16.42 -4.22
CA ASP A 73 -13.21 -16.30 -5.65
C ASP A 73 -13.08 -14.87 -6.20
N GLY A 74 -13.02 -13.86 -5.30
CA GLY A 74 -12.92 -12.46 -5.66
C GLY A 74 -11.48 -11.99 -5.90
N VAL A 75 -11.34 -10.73 -6.30
CA VAL A 75 -10.03 -10.08 -6.47
C VAL A 75 -9.44 -9.78 -5.09
N VAL A 76 -8.20 -10.18 -4.88
CA VAL A 76 -7.41 -9.86 -3.69
C VAL A 76 -6.53 -8.63 -4.00
N ILE A 77 -6.52 -7.64 -3.12
CA ILE A 77 -5.80 -6.38 -3.32
C ILE A 77 -4.79 -6.21 -2.18
N ALA A 78 -3.51 -6.16 -2.49
CA ALA A 78 -2.43 -6.02 -1.51
C ALA A 78 -1.65 -4.71 -1.70
N PRO A 79 -1.93 -3.66 -0.91
CA PRO A 79 -1.14 -2.43 -0.95
C PRO A 79 0.11 -2.57 -0.07
N MET A 80 1.30 -2.52 -0.67
CA MET A 80 2.56 -2.63 0.07
C MET A 80 3.67 -1.83 -0.59
N THR A 81 4.59 -1.26 0.19
CA THR A 81 5.84 -0.70 -0.32
C THR A 81 6.93 -1.76 -0.24
N VAL A 82 7.41 -2.25 -1.37
CA VAL A 82 8.59 -3.13 -1.46
C VAL A 82 9.55 -2.51 -2.46
N THR A 83 10.76 -2.18 -2.02
CA THR A 83 11.81 -1.53 -2.84
C THR A 83 13.01 -2.41 -3.07
N ASP A 84 13.15 -3.47 -2.31
CA ASP A 84 14.19 -4.48 -2.48
C ASP A 84 13.72 -5.56 -3.47
N SER A 85 14.49 -5.78 -4.55
CA SER A 85 14.14 -6.73 -5.60
C SER A 85 14.18 -8.19 -5.12
N GLY A 86 15.05 -8.50 -4.14
CA GLY A 86 15.08 -9.83 -3.51
C GLY A 86 13.81 -10.08 -2.69
N TYR A 87 13.39 -9.11 -1.88
CA TYR A 87 12.15 -9.22 -1.10
C TYR A 87 10.91 -9.27 -2.00
N PHE A 88 10.94 -8.54 -3.12
CA PHE A 88 9.89 -8.60 -4.13
C PHE A 88 9.82 -9.98 -4.79
N ALA A 89 10.96 -10.58 -5.13
CA ALA A 89 11.03 -11.94 -5.65
C ALA A 89 10.55 -12.98 -4.63
N GLU A 90 10.97 -12.85 -3.34
CA GLU A 90 10.54 -13.75 -2.27
C GLU A 90 9.04 -13.64 -1.91
N THR A 91 8.36 -12.56 -2.29
CA THR A 91 6.93 -12.34 -2.02
C THR A 91 6.10 -12.45 -3.29
N VAL A 92 6.11 -11.44 -4.13
CA VAL A 92 5.33 -11.39 -5.38
C VAL A 92 5.78 -12.46 -6.38
N GLY A 93 7.11 -12.60 -6.57
CA GLY A 93 7.68 -13.64 -7.44
C GLY A 93 7.25 -15.04 -6.99
N ARG A 94 7.31 -15.30 -5.67
CA ARG A 94 6.90 -16.60 -5.14
C ARG A 94 5.41 -16.90 -5.37
N LEU A 95 4.54 -15.91 -5.27
CA LEU A 95 3.11 -16.11 -5.59
C LEU A 95 2.88 -16.42 -7.08
N CYS A 96 3.67 -15.81 -7.98
CA CYS A 96 3.66 -16.16 -9.40
C CYS A 96 4.12 -17.62 -9.62
N GLU A 97 5.20 -18.05 -8.95
CA GLU A 97 5.70 -19.44 -9.02
C GLU A 97 4.68 -20.47 -8.52
N LEU A 98 3.83 -20.10 -7.55
CA LEU A 98 2.72 -20.91 -7.07
C LEU A 98 1.54 -20.99 -8.07
N GLY A 99 1.64 -20.29 -9.21
CA GLY A 99 0.66 -20.32 -10.29
C GLY A 99 -0.48 -19.32 -10.14
N HIS A 100 -0.39 -18.35 -9.21
CA HIS A 100 -1.41 -17.33 -9.07
C HIS A 100 -1.33 -16.27 -10.17
N ASP A 101 -2.49 -15.79 -10.63
CA ASP A 101 -2.57 -14.59 -11.51
C ASP A 101 -2.29 -13.33 -10.68
N VAL A 102 -1.05 -12.86 -10.76
CA VAL A 102 -0.59 -11.68 -10.04
C VAL A 102 -0.41 -10.51 -11.01
N ARG A 103 -1.11 -9.41 -10.76
CA ARG A 103 -0.97 -8.14 -11.48
C ARG A 103 -0.32 -7.12 -10.54
N HIS A 104 0.88 -6.70 -10.90
CA HIS A 104 1.66 -5.75 -10.13
C HIS A 104 1.58 -4.35 -10.75
N PHE A 105 1.35 -3.33 -9.92
CA PHE A 105 1.32 -1.92 -10.32
C PHE A 105 2.12 -1.09 -9.33
N THR A 106 3.00 -0.21 -9.82
CA THR A 106 3.75 0.72 -9.00
C THR A 106 3.23 2.13 -9.15
N LEU A 107 2.63 2.67 -8.08
CA LEU A 107 2.18 4.06 -8.06
C LEU A 107 3.38 4.98 -7.89
N MET A 108 3.74 5.70 -8.94
CA MET A 108 4.81 6.68 -8.93
C MET A 108 4.26 8.09 -8.75
N ALA A 109 5.05 8.96 -8.15
CA ALA A 109 4.80 10.39 -8.10
C ALA A 109 6.11 11.16 -7.94
N GLU A 110 6.13 12.40 -8.39
CA GLU A 110 7.25 13.30 -8.16
C GLU A 110 7.48 13.51 -6.65
N ARG A 111 8.75 13.67 -6.27
CA ARG A 111 9.16 13.92 -4.88
C ARG A 111 8.33 15.03 -4.21
N ALA A 112 8.14 16.15 -4.91
CA ALA A 112 7.37 17.27 -4.40
C ALA A 112 5.91 16.90 -4.08
N THR A 113 5.29 16.09 -4.92
CA THR A 113 3.92 15.59 -4.72
C THR A 113 3.82 14.67 -3.51
N VAL A 114 4.78 13.74 -3.36
CA VAL A 114 4.80 12.82 -2.19
C VAL A 114 4.97 13.62 -0.90
N LEU A 115 5.93 14.55 -0.84
CA LEU A 115 6.17 15.40 0.33
C LEU A 115 4.94 16.24 0.70
N ARG A 116 4.25 16.82 -0.29
CA ARG A 116 3.00 17.54 -0.05
C ARG A 116 1.95 16.63 0.58
N ARG A 117 1.72 15.44 0.02
CA ARG A 117 0.75 14.46 0.53
C ARG A 117 1.08 13.98 1.96
N LEU A 118 2.36 13.81 2.28
CA LEU A 118 2.79 13.46 3.64
C LEU A 118 2.49 14.58 4.62
N ARG A 119 2.77 15.85 4.26
CA ARG A 119 2.48 17.04 5.09
C ARG A 119 0.97 17.20 5.33
N GLU A 120 0.15 16.98 4.31
CA GLU A 120 -1.32 17.08 4.41
C GLU A 120 -1.91 16.03 5.37
N ARG A 121 -1.25 14.90 5.56
CA ARG A 121 -1.64 13.87 6.54
C ARG A 121 -1.28 14.24 7.99
N GLY A 122 -0.22 15.02 8.19
CA GLY A 122 0.33 15.38 9.50
C GLY A 122 -0.64 16.08 10.45
N PRO A 123 -1.48 17.06 10.04
CA PRO A 123 -2.41 17.75 10.93
C PRO A 123 -3.49 16.84 11.51
N VAL A 124 -4.00 15.90 10.74
CA VAL A 124 -5.01 14.94 11.19
C VAL A 124 -4.42 13.99 12.24
N HIS A 125 -3.15 13.66 12.12
CA HIS A 125 -2.43 12.85 13.09
C HIS A 125 -2.18 13.59 14.41
N ARG A 126 -1.82 14.90 14.35
CA ARG A 126 -1.59 15.76 15.52
C ARG A 126 -2.84 16.00 16.36
N LEU A 127 -4.01 16.15 15.73
CA LEU A 127 -5.29 16.38 16.42
C LEU A 127 -5.74 15.19 17.30
N ARG A 128 -5.27 13.97 17.02
CA ARG A 128 -5.63 12.77 17.78
C ARG A 128 -4.64 12.36 18.88
N HIS A 129 -3.44 12.95 18.88
CA HIS A 129 -2.43 12.69 19.91
C HIS A 129 -1.93 13.98 20.56
N PRO A 130 -2.79 14.71 21.31
CA PRO A 130 -2.36 15.93 22.01
C PRO A 130 -1.38 15.65 23.15
N LEU A 131 -1.22 14.38 23.56
CA LEU A 131 -0.34 13.94 24.64
C LEU A 131 0.84 13.09 24.11
N GLY A 132 1.70 13.73 23.31
CA GLY A 132 3.14 13.43 23.32
C GLY A 132 3.64 12.09 22.80
N GLY A 133 3.02 11.48 21.80
CA GLY A 133 3.62 10.33 21.14
C GLY A 133 4.59 10.76 20.00
N ASN A 134 5.91 10.70 20.21
CA ASN A 134 6.96 10.98 19.20
C ASN A 134 6.96 10.00 17.99
N GLY A 135 6.11 8.98 17.96
CA GLY A 135 6.09 7.93 16.94
C GLY A 135 5.72 8.43 15.54
N GLY A 136 4.71 9.30 15.42
CA GLY A 136 4.24 9.82 14.13
C GLY A 136 5.25 10.74 13.45
N LEU A 137 5.89 11.63 14.20
CA LEU A 137 6.93 12.54 13.71
C LEU A 137 8.21 11.78 13.28
N ARG A 138 8.57 10.72 14.00
CA ARG A 138 9.70 9.84 13.65
C ARG A 138 9.44 9.11 12.33
N ARG A 139 8.24 8.62 12.08
CA ARG A 139 7.87 7.92 10.83
C ARG A 139 7.83 8.86 9.64
N GLU A 140 7.27 10.07 9.79
CA GLU A 140 7.30 11.06 8.72
C GLU A 140 8.74 11.45 8.37
N SER A 141 9.62 11.66 9.36
CA SER A 141 11.03 11.96 9.12
C SER A 141 11.76 10.80 8.47
N TRP A 142 11.48 9.56 8.89
CA TRP A 142 12.07 8.35 8.29
C TRP A 142 11.60 8.16 6.84
N ALA A 143 10.29 8.34 6.57
CA ALA A 143 9.74 8.25 5.22
C ALA A 143 10.33 9.33 4.29
N VAL A 144 10.54 10.54 4.80
CA VAL A 144 11.17 11.64 4.04
C VAL A 144 12.64 11.34 3.76
N GLN A 145 13.38 10.86 4.74
CA GLN A 145 14.81 10.52 4.58
C GLN A 145 15.05 9.39 3.56
N ARG A 146 14.13 8.44 3.48
CA ARG A 146 14.22 7.31 2.54
C ARG A 146 13.52 7.54 1.21
N LEU A 147 12.84 8.68 1.04
CA LEU A 147 11.97 8.90 -0.12
C LEU A 147 12.75 8.86 -1.44
N ASP A 148 13.89 9.52 -1.51
CA ASP A 148 14.69 9.60 -2.74
C ASP A 148 15.17 8.21 -3.16
N HIS A 149 15.72 7.44 -2.23
CA HIS A 149 16.11 6.05 -2.47
C HIS A 149 14.90 5.16 -2.84
N CYS A 150 13.76 5.35 -2.19
CA CYS A 150 12.52 4.61 -2.51
C CYS A 150 12.05 4.89 -3.94
N LEU A 151 12.05 6.15 -4.37
CA LEU A 151 11.64 6.53 -5.71
C LEU A 151 12.61 6.01 -6.77
N GLU A 152 13.91 6.09 -6.51
CA GLU A 152 14.96 5.55 -7.38
C GLU A 152 14.79 4.04 -7.56
N ARG A 153 14.66 3.30 -6.47
CA ARG A 153 14.48 1.84 -6.51
C ARG A 153 13.21 1.45 -7.25
N LEU A 154 12.09 2.08 -6.95
CA LEU A 154 10.80 1.79 -7.59
C LEU A 154 10.74 2.15 -9.07
N ALA A 155 11.66 2.98 -9.57
CA ALA A 155 11.79 3.27 -11.00
C ALA A 155 12.43 2.11 -11.79
N GLY A 156 12.98 1.10 -11.12
CA GLY A 156 13.59 -0.07 -11.73
C GLY A 156 12.60 -0.89 -12.57
N PRO A 157 13.09 -1.59 -13.60
CA PRO A 157 12.25 -2.37 -14.52
C PRO A 157 11.54 -3.53 -13.83
N GLU A 158 12.10 -4.05 -12.74
CA GLU A 158 11.49 -5.10 -11.92
C GLU A 158 10.18 -4.67 -11.27
N PHE A 159 9.96 -3.36 -11.13
CA PHE A 159 8.75 -2.76 -10.56
C PHE A 159 7.80 -2.14 -11.61
N ALA A 160 7.95 -2.47 -12.90
CA ALA A 160 6.93 -2.11 -13.91
C ALA A 160 5.57 -2.79 -13.52
N GLU A 161 4.48 -2.32 -13.90
CA GLU A 161 3.83 -1.23 -14.54
C GLU A 161 3.81 0.06 -13.70
N HIS A 162 4.47 1.10 -14.16
CA HIS A 162 4.50 2.37 -13.45
C HIS A 162 3.27 3.23 -13.80
N LEU A 163 2.57 3.69 -12.76
CA LEU A 163 1.41 4.57 -12.88
C LEU A 163 1.70 5.91 -12.18
N TRP A 164 1.91 6.95 -12.96
CA TRP A 164 2.16 8.29 -12.43
C TRP A 164 0.88 8.94 -11.89
N THR A 165 0.95 9.37 -10.62
CA THR A 165 -0.23 9.84 -9.87
C THR A 165 -0.24 11.34 -9.58
N ASP A 166 0.68 12.12 -10.15
CA ASP A 166 0.80 13.56 -9.87
C ASP A 166 -0.42 14.36 -10.31
N ARG A 167 -0.95 14.03 -11.48
CA ARG A 167 -2.05 14.74 -12.14
C ARG A 167 -3.33 13.91 -12.20
N THR A 168 -3.43 12.89 -11.36
CA THR A 168 -4.62 12.02 -11.35
C THR A 168 -5.22 11.92 -9.96
N THR A 169 -6.47 11.53 -9.90
CA THR A 169 -7.21 11.29 -8.66
C THR A 169 -7.19 9.81 -8.30
N VAL A 170 -7.43 9.48 -7.03
CA VAL A 170 -7.54 8.08 -6.58
C VAL A 170 -8.58 7.28 -7.41
N PRO A 171 -9.80 7.78 -7.69
CA PRO A 171 -10.74 7.06 -8.56
C PRO A 171 -10.18 6.79 -9.96
N ARG A 172 -9.54 7.78 -10.59
CA ARG A 172 -8.95 7.59 -11.92
C ARG A 172 -7.77 6.63 -11.92
N THR A 173 -6.98 6.61 -10.84
CA THR A 173 -5.90 5.62 -10.68
C THR A 173 -6.50 4.21 -10.55
N ALA A 174 -7.59 4.06 -9.81
CA ALA A 174 -8.31 2.79 -9.71
C ALA A 174 -8.90 2.35 -11.06
N ASP A 175 -9.50 3.28 -11.83
CA ASP A 175 -9.99 2.99 -13.18
C ASP A 175 -8.86 2.48 -14.08
N ARG A 176 -7.70 3.13 -14.05
CA ARG A 176 -6.55 2.74 -14.86
C ARG A 176 -6.03 1.35 -14.50
N ILE A 177 -5.91 1.04 -13.20
CA ILE A 177 -5.52 -0.30 -12.72
C ILE A 177 -6.53 -1.34 -13.21
N ALA A 178 -7.82 -1.07 -13.07
CA ALA A 178 -8.86 -2.01 -13.48
C ALA A 178 -8.79 -2.32 -14.98
N VAL A 179 -8.64 -1.29 -15.82
CA VAL A 179 -8.48 -1.46 -17.28
C VAL A 179 -7.27 -2.34 -17.60
N LEU A 180 -6.11 -2.05 -16.99
CA LEU A 180 -4.89 -2.82 -17.23
C LEU A 180 -4.96 -4.26 -16.70
N ALA A 181 -5.75 -4.48 -15.65
CA ALA A 181 -6.01 -5.81 -15.09
C ALA A 181 -7.15 -6.57 -15.78
N GLY A 182 -7.83 -5.98 -16.78
CA GLY A 182 -8.98 -6.58 -17.44
C GLY A 182 -10.23 -6.66 -16.57
N LEU A 183 -10.38 -5.75 -15.60
CA LEU A 183 -11.49 -5.71 -14.64
C LEU A 183 -12.48 -4.58 -14.96
N THR A 184 -13.74 -4.80 -14.64
CA THR A 184 -14.79 -3.78 -14.77
C THR A 184 -15.20 -3.28 -13.39
N LEU A 185 -15.02 -1.98 -13.16
CA LEU A 185 -15.46 -1.33 -11.93
C LEU A 185 -16.93 -0.90 -12.01
N THR A 186 -17.64 -1.00 -10.90
CA THR A 186 -18.95 -0.32 -10.79
C THR A 186 -18.75 1.20 -10.92
N PRO A 187 -19.68 1.91 -11.57
CA PRO A 187 -19.59 3.37 -11.75
C PRO A 187 -19.41 4.11 -10.42
N ASP A 188 -18.59 5.15 -10.43
CA ASP A 188 -18.46 6.03 -9.27
C ASP A 188 -19.50 7.16 -9.34
N HIS A 189 -20.49 7.09 -8.46
CA HIS A 189 -21.53 8.11 -8.35
C HIS A 189 -21.27 9.14 -7.23
N ASP A 190 -20.08 9.05 -6.57
CA ASP A 190 -19.76 9.95 -5.49
C ASP A 190 -19.25 11.30 -6.00
N GLY A 191 -19.88 12.37 -5.50
CA GLY A 191 -19.38 13.72 -5.73
C GLY A 191 -18.03 13.99 -5.00
N PRO A 192 -17.33 15.09 -5.35
CA PRO A 192 -16.01 15.40 -4.81
C PRO A 192 -15.93 15.44 -3.27
N LEU A 193 -16.99 15.93 -2.62
CA LEU A 193 -17.06 16.00 -1.15
C LEU A 193 -17.15 14.62 -0.50
N ARG A 194 -18.01 13.74 -1.01
CA ARG A 194 -18.11 12.36 -0.52
C ARG A 194 -16.82 11.59 -0.71
N THR A 195 -16.17 11.77 -1.85
CA THR A 195 -14.85 11.17 -2.14
C THR A 195 -13.81 11.61 -1.13
N ARG A 196 -13.73 12.92 -0.81
CA ARG A 196 -12.79 13.45 0.21
C ARG A 196 -13.09 12.90 1.61
N LEU A 197 -14.35 12.88 2.04
CA LEU A 197 -14.75 12.34 3.35
C LEU A 197 -14.40 10.86 3.47
N ARG A 198 -14.63 10.08 2.43
CA ARG A 198 -14.29 8.66 2.40
C ARG A 198 -12.78 8.45 2.48
N GLN A 199 -12.00 9.20 1.71
CA GLN A 199 -10.54 9.14 1.75
C GLN A 199 -10.00 9.51 3.13
N ALA A 200 -10.57 10.52 3.78
CA ALA A 200 -10.26 10.84 5.18
C ALA A 200 -10.59 9.68 6.12
N GLY A 201 -11.74 9.02 5.94
CA GLY A 201 -12.15 7.85 6.72
C GLY A 201 -11.22 6.65 6.55
N VAL A 202 -10.77 6.37 5.32
CA VAL A 202 -9.75 5.33 5.05
C VAL A 202 -8.44 5.71 5.74
N GLY A 203 -7.98 6.95 5.61
CA GLY A 203 -6.78 7.43 6.30
C GLY A 203 -6.88 7.27 7.82
N LEU A 204 -8.04 7.54 8.43
CA LEU A 204 -8.28 7.40 9.86
C LEU A 204 -8.26 5.94 10.35
N ARG A 205 -8.81 5.00 9.59
CA ARG A 205 -8.82 3.57 9.93
C ARG A 205 -7.44 2.92 9.83
N HIS A 206 -6.57 3.48 8.98
CA HIS A 206 -5.19 3.01 8.78
C HIS A 206 -4.17 3.85 9.55
N ILE A 207 -4.61 4.78 10.42
CA ILE A 207 -3.75 5.38 11.44
C ILE A 207 -3.47 4.29 12.48
N ARG A 208 -2.25 3.87 12.52
CA ARG A 208 -1.76 2.74 13.31
C ARG A 208 -1.32 3.23 14.67
N PHE A 209 -1.91 2.63 15.67
CA PHE A 209 -1.52 2.83 17.07
C PHE A 209 -0.33 1.90 17.32
N ASP A 210 0.88 2.45 17.37
CA ASP A 210 2.08 1.79 17.90
C ASP A 210 2.44 2.38 19.25
#